data_45d5280cda0f1471233153fd4693d095
#
_entry.id   45d5280cda0f1471233153fd4693d095
#
_cell.length_a   1.000
_cell.length_b   1.000
_cell.length_c   1.000
_cell.angle_alpha   90.00
_cell.angle_beta   90.00
_cell.angle_gamma   90.00
#
_symmetry.space_group_name_H-M   'P 1'
#
loop_
_entity.id
_entity.type
_entity.pdbx_description
1 polymer ?
#
loop_
_entity_poly.entity_id
_entity_poly.type
_entity_poly.pdbx_seq_one_letter_code
_entity_poly.pdbx_strand_id
1 'polypeptide(L)'
;MSANLSCYGENGISTPNLDRLAEQGTRFTRAYATSPVCSTFRSSLITGMYQTSTGTHHHRSGRSVDHRIYLPEGVQPLPAIFREHGYYTCNGSGLQDLDYRTQPMTDRSRNRLGKTDYNFEWDPEIYDSNDWSGRNKNQPFFMQVQLHGGKLRGASETQYNAFSKYVRENLGEVTNPKDVHLPPYYPNDPILRKDWSTYLDSVRVTDHHVGLVLDRLRREHLLENTLILFFTDHGISHARGKQFLYDEGTHIPFIASGPNIAKSEIRTDLVEHIDFAALSLRAAGITPPSWMQGVDIFSTDYEPKAAVYGARDRCGEAADRIRSVRTEDYLYIKNFYPNRPLLMPSSYKDSKLILQRLRELHQSNELDKLSKAILFAPTRPSEELYRYKEDRWQVNNLANDESHKGILDQHRVLLSEWIIETKDQGSESREIYITETEDQIKSTRNAATKAIYQKNMKTYLRWMDEGK
;
A
#
# COMPACT_ATOMS: atom_id res chain seq x y z
N MET A 1 5.99 -0.09 1.82
CA MET A 1 7.30 0.40 1.34
C MET A 1 7.31 0.39 -0.17
N SER A 2 7.98 1.37 -0.79
CA SER A 2 8.12 1.42 -2.25
C SER A 2 9.17 0.40 -2.72
N ALA A 3 9.40 0.30 -4.04
CA ALA A 3 10.34 -0.67 -4.63
C ALA A 3 11.83 -0.29 -4.42
N ASN A 4 12.18 0.13 -3.19
CA ASN A 4 13.57 0.44 -2.82
C ASN A 4 14.32 -0.83 -2.41
N LEU A 5 14.54 -1.73 -3.36
CA LEU A 5 15.27 -2.99 -3.20
C LEU A 5 16.45 -3.01 -4.16
N SER A 6 17.55 -3.70 -3.81
CA SER A 6 18.71 -3.81 -4.71
C SER A 6 18.35 -4.41 -6.07
N CYS A 7 17.50 -5.44 -6.12
CA CYS A 7 17.02 -6.01 -7.39
C CYS A 7 16.09 -5.06 -8.19
N TYR A 8 15.64 -3.94 -7.61
CA TYR A 8 14.91 -2.87 -8.31
C TYR A 8 15.78 -1.64 -8.59
N GLY A 9 17.09 -1.71 -8.39
CA GLY A 9 18.04 -0.65 -8.69
C GLY A 9 18.25 0.35 -7.54
N GLU A 10 17.86 0.03 -6.31
CA GLU A 10 18.26 0.82 -5.14
C GLU A 10 19.72 0.51 -4.78
N ASN A 11 20.59 1.48 -4.94
CA ASN A 11 22.03 1.32 -4.74
C ASN A 11 22.49 1.69 -3.31
N GLY A 12 21.63 2.30 -2.51
CA GLY A 12 21.95 2.76 -1.14
C GLY A 12 21.90 1.68 -0.07
N ILE A 13 21.37 0.50 -0.40
CA ILE A 13 21.21 -0.63 0.52
C ILE A 13 21.36 -1.98 -0.21
N SER A 14 21.57 -3.05 0.57
CA SER A 14 21.57 -4.43 0.06
C SER A 14 20.35 -5.19 0.62
N THR A 15 19.67 -5.96 -0.26
CA THR A 15 18.52 -6.80 0.09
C THR A 15 18.71 -8.22 -0.47
N PRO A 16 19.73 -8.97 0.04
CA PRO A 16 20.21 -10.20 -0.59
C PRO A 16 19.18 -11.35 -0.58
N ASN A 17 18.24 -11.38 0.35
CA ASN A 17 17.21 -12.42 0.39
C ASN A 17 16.14 -12.20 -0.68
N LEU A 18 15.74 -10.96 -0.90
CA LEU A 18 14.82 -10.56 -1.97
C LEU A 18 15.48 -10.63 -3.34
N ASP A 19 16.77 -10.32 -3.44
CA ASP A 19 17.55 -10.47 -4.66
C ASP A 19 17.59 -11.95 -5.07
N ARG A 20 17.88 -12.84 -4.12
CA ARG A 20 17.85 -14.30 -4.36
C ARG A 20 16.45 -14.80 -4.72
N LEU A 21 15.39 -14.27 -4.07
CA LEU A 21 14.01 -14.61 -4.43
C LEU A 21 13.70 -14.20 -5.88
N ALA A 22 14.17 -13.03 -6.32
CA ALA A 22 14.02 -12.56 -7.69
C ALA A 22 14.82 -13.42 -8.69
N GLU A 23 16.01 -13.86 -8.32
CA GLU A 23 16.81 -14.81 -9.13
C GLU A 23 16.14 -16.19 -9.25
N GLN A 24 15.43 -16.62 -8.22
CA GLN A 24 14.71 -17.90 -8.19
C GLN A 24 13.29 -17.82 -8.76
N GLY A 25 12.88 -16.64 -9.25
CA GLY A 25 11.53 -16.40 -9.73
C GLY A 25 11.44 -15.31 -10.81
N THR A 26 10.24 -14.78 -10.96
CA THR A 26 9.90 -13.69 -11.86
C THR A 26 9.73 -12.39 -11.07
N ARG A 27 10.41 -11.32 -11.48
CA ARG A 27 10.31 -9.98 -10.91
C ARG A 27 9.53 -9.06 -11.85
N PHE A 28 8.51 -8.40 -11.31
CA PHE A 28 7.70 -7.44 -12.05
C PHE A 28 8.18 -6.02 -11.74
N THR A 29 8.53 -5.27 -12.77
CA THR A 29 9.02 -3.90 -12.61
C THR A 29 7.91 -2.86 -12.57
N ARG A 30 6.67 -3.25 -12.87
CA ARG A 30 5.52 -2.35 -13.03
C ARG A 30 4.25 -2.89 -12.34
N ALA A 31 4.37 -3.26 -11.07
CA ALA A 31 3.24 -3.66 -10.24
C ALA A 31 2.71 -2.48 -9.41
N TYR A 32 1.38 -2.33 -9.37
CA TYR A 32 0.73 -1.18 -8.76
C TYR A 32 -0.35 -1.56 -7.76
N ALA A 33 -0.40 -0.83 -6.64
CA ALA A 33 -1.49 -0.87 -5.69
C ALA A 33 -2.68 -0.08 -6.24
N THR A 34 -3.87 -0.67 -6.33
CA THR A 34 -5.10 0.04 -6.73
C THR A 34 -5.55 1.05 -5.68
N SER A 35 -5.06 0.93 -4.44
CA SER A 35 -5.23 1.93 -3.38
C SER A 35 -4.01 1.99 -2.47
N PRO A 36 -3.32 3.14 -2.34
CA PRO A 36 -2.14 3.27 -1.50
C PRO A 36 -2.50 3.49 -0.02
N VAL A 37 -3.43 2.71 0.52
CA VAL A 37 -3.90 2.77 1.91
C VAL A 37 -4.18 1.37 2.45
N CYS A 38 -3.68 1.06 3.65
CA CYS A 38 -3.63 -0.32 4.18
C CYS A 38 -4.94 -1.09 4.11
N SER A 39 -6.04 -0.58 4.69
CA SER A 39 -7.29 -1.34 4.80
C SER A 39 -8.00 -1.49 3.45
N THR A 40 -7.95 -0.46 2.63
CA THR A 40 -8.52 -0.47 1.26
C THR A 40 -7.75 -1.43 0.36
N PHE A 41 -6.39 -1.39 0.40
CA PHE A 41 -5.55 -2.35 -0.28
C PHE A 41 -5.84 -3.80 0.16
N ARG A 42 -5.96 -4.02 1.48
CA ARG A 42 -6.22 -5.37 2.01
C ARG A 42 -7.60 -5.89 1.66
N SER A 43 -8.59 -5.00 1.63
CA SER A 43 -9.95 -5.36 1.18
C SER A 43 -9.97 -5.78 -0.29
N SER A 44 -9.29 -5.05 -1.16
CA SER A 44 -9.21 -5.40 -2.58
C SER A 44 -8.32 -6.63 -2.84
N LEU A 45 -7.19 -6.79 -2.13
CA LEU A 45 -6.36 -7.98 -2.22
C LEU A 45 -7.12 -9.26 -1.88
N ILE A 46 -7.87 -9.23 -0.76
CA ILE A 46 -8.54 -10.42 -0.23
C ILE A 46 -9.76 -10.84 -1.04
N THR A 47 -10.30 -9.92 -1.84
CA THR A 47 -11.46 -10.19 -2.72
C THR A 47 -11.05 -10.33 -4.19
N GLY A 48 -9.85 -9.85 -4.59
CA GLY A 48 -9.50 -9.76 -6.00
C GLY A 48 -10.36 -8.77 -6.78
N MET A 49 -10.99 -7.80 -6.09
CA MET A 49 -11.86 -6.77 -6.67
C MET A 49 -11.36 -5.36 -6.33
N TYR A 50 -11.68 -4.40 -7.19
CA TYR A 50 -11.43 -3.01 -6.84
C TYR A 50 -12.22 -2.61 -5.58
N GLN A 51 -11.56 -1.94 -4.67
CA GLN A 51 -12.16 -1.44 -3.43
C GLN A 51 -13.34 -0.49 -3.67
N THR A 52 -13.35 0.20 -4.81
CA THR A 52 -14.43 1.10 -5.24
C THR A 52 -15.67 0.35 -5.71
N SER A 53 -15.52 -0.86 -6.26
CA SER A 53 -16.63 -1.74 -6.63
C SER A 53 -17.34 -2.35 -5.42
N THR A 54 -16.58 -2.65 -4.38
CA THR A 54 -17.08 -3.30 -3.16
C THR A 54 -17.50 -2.32 -2.05
N GLY A 55 -17.36 -1.01 -2.26
CA GLY A 55 -17.65 0.01 -1.25
C GLY A 55 -16.62 0.09 -0.11
N THR A 56 -15.47 -0.59 -0.24
CA THR A 56 -14.45 -0.69 0.82
C THR A 56 -13.32 0.34 0.68
N HIS A 57 -13.51 1.41 -0.08
CA HIS A 57 -12.49 2.39 -0.49
C HIS A 57 -12.23 3.51 0.53
N HIS A 58 -13.06 3.65 1.57
CA HIS A 58 -12.83 4.59 2.66
C HIS A 58 -12.09 3.92 3.81
N HIS A 59 -10.90 4.40 4.14
CA HIS A 59 -10.06 3.78 5.17
C HIS A 59 -10.74 3.77 6.54
N ARG A 60 -10.88 2.58 7.11
CA ARG A 60 -11.54 2.30 8.40
C ARG A 60 -13.03 2.61 8.43
N SER A 61 -13.70 2.59 7.28
CA SER A 61 -15.16 2.66 7.22
C SER A 61 -15.82 1.31 7.57
N GLY A 62 -17.13 1.34 7.75
CA GLY A 62 -17.93 0.17 8.05
C GLY A 62 -17.75 -0.41 9.45
N ARG A 63 -17.23 0.38 10.40
CA ARG A 63 -16.93 -0.05 11.77
C ARG A 63 -17.88 0.47 12.82
N SER A 64 -18.71 1.46 12.49
CA SER A 64 -19.75 1.90 13.37
C SER A 64 -20.92 0.91 13.37
N VAL A 65 -21.66 0.85 14.48
CA VAL A 65 -22.83 -0.05 14.60
C VAL A 65 -23.89 0.30 13.57
N ASP A 66 -24.02 1.60 13.28
CA ASP A 66 -25.05 2.14 12.40
C ASP A 66 -24.64 2.12 10.93
N HIS A 67 -23.38 1.79 10.63
CA HIS A 67 -22.86 1.76 9.28
C HIS A 67 -21.88 0.60 9.08
N ARG A 68 -22.42 -0.55 8.66
CA ARG A 68 -21.66 -1.75 8.34
C ARG A 68 -21.54 -1.91 6.83
N ILE A 69 -20.37 -2.32 6.37
CA ILE A 69 -20.12 -2.65 4.97
C ILE A 69 -20.10 -4.16 4.84
N TYR A 70 -20.89 -4.69 3.94
CA TYR A 70 -20.91 -6.10 3.57
C TYR A 70 -20.44 -6.24 2.13
N LEU A 71 -19.74 -7.33 1.83
CA LEU A 71 -19.39 -7.65 0.45
C LEU A 71 -20.66 -7.90 -0.37
N PRO A 72 -20.62 -7.64 -1.68
CA PRO A 72 -21.72 -8.01 -2.58
C PRO A 72 -22.08 -9.48 -2.45
N GLU A 73 -23.35 -9.84 -2.71
CA GLU A 73 -23.83 -11.22 -2.66
C GLU A 73 -22.97 -12.14 -3.53
N GLY A 74 -22.57 -13.29 -2.97
CA GLY A 74 -21.71 -14.28 -3.62
C GLY A 74 -20.23 -13.97 -3.61
N VAL A 75 -19.80 -12.77 -3.21
CA VAL A 75 -18.38 -12.42 -3.10
C VAL A 75 -17.81 -12.95 -1.78
N GLN A 76 -16.76 -13.75 -1.88
CA GLN A 76 -16.08 -14.36 -0.74
C GLN A 76 -14.64 -13.85 -0.61
N PRO A 77 -14.11 -13.70 0.62
CA PRO A 77 -12.69 -13.47 0.85
C PRO A 77 -11.84 -14.68 0.42
N LEU A 78 -10.69 -14.42 -0.16
CA LEU A 78 -9.75 -15.43 -0.67
C LEU A 78 -9.47 -16.58 0.32
N PRO A 79 -9.25 -16.37 1.64
CA PRO A 79 -9.04 -17.49 2.57
C PRO A 79 -10.26 -18.40 2.71
N ALA A 80 -11.49 -17.87 2.61
CA ALA A 80 -12.70 -18.69 2.62
C ALA A 80 -12.72 -19.66 1.45
N ILE A 81 -12.40 -19.16 0.25
CA ILE A 81 -12.33 -20.00 -0.97
C ILE A 81 -11.26 -21.08 -0.81
N PHE A 82 -10.07 -20.75 -0.32
CA PHE A 82 -9.02 -21.74 -0.05
C PHE A 82 -9.45 -22.80 0.97
N ARG A 83 -10.13 -22.39 2.05
CA ARG A 83 -10.62 -23.27 3.09
C ARG A 83 -11.67 -24.25 2.57
N GLU A 84 -12.59 -23.79 1.72
CA GLU A 84 -13.59 -24.63 1.05
C GLU A 84 -12.96 -25.72 0.15
N HIS A 85 -11.73 -25.45 -0.33
CA HIS A 85 -10.93 -26.40 -1.12
C HIS A 85 -9.92 -27.21 -0.28
N GLY A 86 -10.11 -27.27 1.04
CA GLY A 86 -9.33 -28.11 1.92
C GLY A 86 -7.97 -27.56 2.35
N TYR A 87 -7.64 -26.33 2.01
CA TYR A 87 -6.41 -25.67 2.48
C TYR A 87 -6.51 -25.29 3.96
N TYR A 88 -5.42 -25.40 4.68
CA TYR A 88 -5.26 -24.82 6.00
C TYR A 88 -4.92 -23.33 5.85
N THR A 89 -5.74 -22.46 6.39
CA THR A 89 -5.66 -21.01 6.12
C THR A 89 -5.05 -20.26 7.30
N CYS A 90 -4.07 -19.41 7.01
CA CYS A 90 -3.28 -18.73 8.04
C CYS A 90 -3.05 -17.25 7.73
N ASN A 91 -2.94 -16.46 8.81
CA ASN A 91 -2.54 -15.06 8.73
C ASN A 91 -1.69 -14.68 9.94
N GLY A 92 -0.37 -14.52 9.75
CA GLY A 92 0.57 -14.20 10.83
C GLY A 92 1.94 -13.79 10.33
N SER A 93 2.98 -13.85 11.18
CA SER A 93 4.33 -13.43 10.78
C SER A 93 5.10 -14.49 10.00
N GLY A 94 4.74 -15.76 10.10
CA GLY A 94 5.54 -16.87 9.60
C GLY A 94 6.82 -17.16 10.39
N LEU A 95 7.02 -16.48 11.52
CA LEU A 95 8.25 -16.52 12.35
C LEU A 95 7.88 -17.04 13.74
N GLN A 96 8.02 -18.36 13.94
CA GLN A 96 7.61 -19.02 15.21
C GLN A 96 8.47 -18.61 16.41
N ASP A 97 9.78 -18.46 16.22
CA ASP A 97 10.76 -18.39 17.32
C ASP A 97 11.24 -16.97 17.62
N LEU A 98 10.78 -15.97 16.88
CA LEU A 98 11.12 -14.60 17.15
C LEU A 98 10.08 -14.02 18.09
N ASP A 99 10.55 -13.60 19.27
CA ASP A 99 9.89 -12.59 20.06
C ASP A 99 9.82 -11.32 19.20
N TYR A 100 8.87 -11.32 18.29
CA TYR A 100 8.64 -10.25 17.34
C TYR A 100 7.96 -9.09 18.06
N ARG A 101 8.60 -8.63 19.15
CA ARG A 101 8.13 -7.52 19.99
C ARG A 101 8.06 -6.20 19.27
N THR A 102 8.73 -6.10 18.13
CA THR A 102 8.56 -4.98 17.22
C THR A 102 7.22 -5.05 16.49
N GLN A 103 6.52 -6.18 16.55
CA GLN A 103 5.12 -6.27 16.21
C GLN A 103 4.30 -6.31 17.49
N PRO A 104 3.63 -5.27 17.85
CA PRO A 104 2.45 -5.47 18.63
C PRO A 104 1.56 -6.37 17.76
N MET A 105 1.46 -7.63 18.10
CA MET A 105 0.34 -8.47 17.73
C MET A 105 -0.87 -7.70 18.21
N THR A 106 -1.35 -6.82 17.35
CA THR A 106 -2.35 -5.79 17.73
C THR A 106 -3.69 -6.40 17.87
N ASP A 107 -3.85 -7.64 17.42
CA ASP A 107 -5.04 -8.36 17.69
C ASP A 107 -4.84 -9.23 18.93
N ARG A 108 -5.48 -8.81 19.98
CA ARG A 108 -5.75 -9.58 21.17
C ARG A 108 -6.91 -10.55 20.94
N SER A 109 -7.37 -10.68 19.67
CA SER A 109 -8.42 -11.60 19.29
C SER A 109 -7.97 -13.05 19.47
N ARG A 110 -8.93 -13.92 19.47
CA ARG A 110 -8.83 -15.34 19.85
C ARG A 110 -7.67 -16.09 19.22
N ASN A 111 -7.21 -15.71 18.02
CA ASN A 111 -6.24 -16.47 17.24
C ASN A 111 -4.91 -15.74 17.02
N ARG A 112 -4.71 -14.56 17.60
CA ARG A 112 -3.50 -13.75 17.39
C ARG A 112 -3.16 -13.58 15.91
N LEU A 113 -4.18 -13.41 15.07
CA LEU A 113 -4.01 -13.20 13.63
C LEU A 113 -3.13 -11.97 13.35
N GLY A 114 -2.46 -11.97 12.24
CA GLY A 114 -1.81 -10.79 11.69
C GLY A 114 -2.82 -9.70 11.38
N LYS A 115 -2.38 -8.64 10.72
CA LYS A 115 -3.23 -7.49 10.47
C LYS A 115 -4.38 -7.82 9.50
N THR A 116 -5.62 -7.65 9.96
CA THR A 116 -6.88 -7.93 9.26
C THR A 116 -7.81 -6.72 9.30
N ASP A 117 -7.29 -5.54 8.98
CA ASP A 117 -8.07 -4.30 8.98
C ASP A 117 -8.91 -4.13 7.69
N TYR A 118 -9.66 -5.16 7.29
CA TYR A 118 -10.60 -5.10 6.18
C TYR A 118 -11.72 -4.07 6.45
N ASN A 119 -12.21 -3.44 5.40
CA ASN A 119 -13.27 -2.43 5.48
C ASN A 119 -14.67 -3.02 5.24
N PHE A 120 -14.88 -4.25 5.62
CA PHE A 120 -16.18 -4.94 5.53
C PHE A 120 -16.31 -5.94 6.68
N GLU A 121 -17.54 -6.35 6.96
CA GLU A 121 -17.81 -7.41 7.93
C GLU A 121 -17.37 -8.76 7.38
N TRP A 122 -16.61 -9.50 8.16
CA TRP A 122 -16.02 -10.78 7.78
C TRP A 122 -15.94 -11.73 8.97
N ASP A 123 -16.01 -13.01 8.70
CA ASP A 123 -15.91 -14.06 9.72
C ASP A 123 -14.43 -14.39 10.00
N PRO A 124 -13.94 -14.21 11.24
CA PRO A 124 -12.58 -14.62 11.60
C PRO A 124 -12.27 -16.11 11.38
N GLU A 125 -13.29 -16.96 11.32
CA GLU A 125 -13.14 -18.41 11.09
C GLU A 125 -12.69 -18.77 9.67
N ILE A 126 -12.60 -17.80 8.75
CA ILE A 126 -11.93 -18.01 7.46
C ILE A 126 -10.44 -18.30 7.61
N TYR A 127 -9.84 -18.05 8.79
CA TYR A 127 -8.48 -18.43 9.14
C TYR A 127 -8.49 -19.49 10.23
N ASP A 128 -7.82 -20.61 9.97
CA ASP A 128 -7.64 -21.69 10.96
C ASP A 128 -6.63 -21.30 12.04
N SER A 129 -5.59 -20.51 11.68
CA SER A 129 -4.52 -20.13 12.61
C SER A 129 -3.74 -18.89 12.14
N ASN A 130 -2.81 -18.45 12.98
CA ASN A 130 -1.78 -17.48 12.62
C ASN A 130 -0.49 -18.12 12.04
N ASP A 131 -0.41 -19.45 11.96
CA ASP A 131 0.77 -20.16 11.50
C ASP A 131 0.40 -21.48 10.82
N TRP A 132 1.19 -21.91 9.83
CA TRP A 132 0.93 -23.12 9.05
C TRP A 132 1.31 -24.42 9.76
N SER A 133 1.97 -24.38 10.92
CA SER A 133 2.39 -25.59 11.66
C SER A 133 1.23 -26.40 12.22
N GLY A 134 0.05 -25.79 12.40
CA GLY A 134 -1.16 -26.47 12.88
C GLY A 134 -1.87 -27.35 11.86
N ARG A 135 -1.44 -27.34 10.59
CA ARG A 135 -2.07 -28.14 9.53
C ARG A 135 -1.88 -29.63 9.72
N ASN A 136 -2.80 -30.42 9.17
CA ASN A 136 -2.64 -31.86 9.10
C ASN A 136 -1.46 -32.26 8.19
N LYS A 137 -0.95 -33.47 8.38
CA LYS A 137 0.12 -34.02 7.51
C LYS A 137 -0.38 -34.03 6.05
N ASN A 138 0.44 -33.47 5.16
CA ASN A 138 0.14 -33.32 3.71
C ASN A 138 -1.03 -32.37 3.36
N GLN A 139 -1.62 -31.69 4.33
CA GLN A 139 -2.62 -30.68 4.04
C GLN A 139 -1.95 -29.46 3.39
N PRO A 140 -2.41 -28.98 2.23
CA PRO A 140 -1.91 -27.74 1.66
C PRO A 140 -2.29 -26.55 2.56
N PHE A 141 -1.53 -25.46 2.47
CA PHE A 141 -1.82 -24.25 3.24
C PHE A 141 -1.84 -23.00 2.38
N PHE A 142 -2.64 -22.04 2.80
CA PHE A 142 -2.62 -20.66 2.34
C PHE A 142 -2.18 -19.78 3.50
N MET A 143 -1.09 -19.03 3.33
CA MET A 143 -0.53 -18.20 4.39
C MET A 143 -0.32 -16.76 3.95
N GLN A 144 -0.93 -15.82 4.65
CA GLN A 144 -0.62 -14.40 4.54
C GLN A 144 0.46 -14.02 5.57
N VAL A 145 1.71 -13.94 5.12
CA VAL A 145 2.83 -13.49 5.95
C VAL A 145 2.77 -11.98 6.10
N GLN A 146 2.63 -11.51 7.34
CA GLN A 146 2.49 -10.10 7.69
C GLN A 146 3.78 -9.57 8.30
N LEU A 147 4.55 -8.79 7.52
CA LEU A 147 5.76 -8.11 7.99
C LEU A 147 5.52 -6.60 8.06
N HIS A 148 6.18 -5.91 9.00
CA HIS A 148 5.91 -4.48 9.24
C HIS A 148 6.44 -3.52 8.18
N GLY A 149 7.47 -3.93 7.44
CA GLY A 149 8.06 -3.11 6.41
C GLY A 149 8.51 -1.73 6.94
N GLY A 150 8.31 -0.69 6.14
CA GLY A 150 8.75 0.66 6.44
C GLY A 150 8.19 1.30 7.72
N LYS A 151 7.24 0.64 8.41
CA LYS A 151 6.70 1.14 9.69
C LYS A 151 7.58 0.84 10.90
N LEU A 152 8.54 -0.07 10.77
CA LEU A 152 9.46 -0.45 11.86
C LEU A 152 10.24 0.76 12.42
N ARG A 153 10.56 1.74 11.58
CA ARG A 153 11.32 2.92 11.99
C ARG A 153 10.60 3.84 13.01
N GLY A 154 9.26 3.69 13.13
CA GLY A 154 8.47 4.57 13.99
C GLY A 154 8.18 5.94 13.36
N ALA A 155 8.00 6.97 14.21
CA ALA A 155 7.59 8.31 13.79
C ALA A 155 8.28 9.44 14.59
N SER A 156 9.02 9.14 15.65
CA SER A 156 9.72 10.10 16.53
C SER A 156 11.20 9.79 16.61
N GLU A 157 11.99 10.77 17.03
CA GLU A 157 13.43 10.61 17.20
C GLU A 157 13.79 9.47 18.18
N THR A 158 13.08 9.35 19.29
CA THR A 158 13.27 8.25 20.24
C THR A 158 13.05 6.88 19.58
N GLN A 159 12.01 6.77 18.76
CA GLN A 159 11.73 5.54 18.02
C GLN A 159 12.79 5.27 16.97
N TYR A 160 13.26 6.29 16.25
CA TYR A 160 14.36 6.15 15.27
C TYR A 160 15.64 5.66 15.93
N ASN A 161 16.00 6.20 17.10
CA ASN A 161 17.20 5.80 17.83
C ASN A 161 17.10 4.35 18.35
N ALA A 162 15.94 3.96 18.88
CA ALA A 162 15.68 2.59 19.31
C ALA A 162 15.75 1.62 18.12
N PHE A 163 15.17 1.98 16.98
CA PHE A 163 15.22 1.18 15.77
C PHE A 163 16.64 1.10 15.18
N SER A 164 17.39 2.19 15.17
CA SER A 164 18.80 2.21 14.74
C SER A 164 19.68 1.31 15.62
N LYS A 165 19.39 1.21 16.92
CA LYS A 165 20.06 0.26 17.82
C LYS A 165 19.75 -1.18 17.40
N TYR A 166 18.48 -1.50 17.19
CA TYR A 166 18.05 -2.81 16.72
C TYR A 166 18.76 -3.20 15.39
N VAL A 167 18.85 -2.26 14.45
CA VAL A 167 19.54 -2.50 13.16
C VAL A 167 21.01 -2.84 13.37
N ARG A 168 21.73 -2.09 14.22
CA ARG A 168 23.15 -2.40 14.53
C ARG A 168 23.34 -3.76 15.15
N GLU A 169 22.45 -4.16 16.07
CA GLU A 169 22.52 -5.43 16.76
C GLU A 169 22.23 -6.63 15.86
N ASN A 170 21.40 -6.47 14.82
CA ASN A 170 20.95 -7.56 13.96
C ASN A 170 21.55 -7.55 12.54
N LEU A 171 21.93 -6.37 12.02
CA LEU A 171 22.44 -6.21 10.65
C LEU A 171 23.86 -5.56 10.61
N GLY A 172 24.46 -5.30 11.76
CA GLY A 172 25.80 -4.76 11.91
C GLY A 172 25.89 -3.25 11.81
N GLU A 173 25.39 -2.61 10.78
CA GLU A 173 25.49 -1.18 10.54
C GLU A 173 24.15 -0.55 10.15
N VAL A 174 24.04 0.77 10.31
CA VAL A 174 22.90 1.57 9.85
C VAL A 174 23.26 2.29 8.56
N THR A 175 22.26 2.54 7.72
CA THR A 175 22.42 3.38 6.52
C THR A 175 22.82 4.80 6.91
N ASN A 176 23.92 5.29 6.31
CA ASN A 176 24.43 6.63 6.60
C ASN A 176 23.50 7.69 5.99
N PRO A 177 22.97 8.65 6.77
CA PRO A 177 22.09 9.70 6.24
C PRO A 177 22.73 10.59 5.18
N LYS A 178 24.07 10.66 5.09
CA LYS A 178 24.77 11.46 4.08
C LYS A 178 24.73 10.80 2.68
N ASP A 179 24.56 9.48 2.62
CA ASP A 179 24.67 8.72 1.39
C ASP A 179 23.28 8.48 0.73
N VAL A 180 22.18 8.92 1.37
CA VAL A 180 20.85 8.75 0.82
C VAL A 180 20.51 9.80 -0.24
N HIS A 181 19.76 9.39 -1.26
CA HIS A 181 19.23 10.25 -2.31
C HIS A 181 17.76 10.55 -2.03
N LEU A 182 17.47 11.83 -1.73
CA LEU A 182 16.10 12.27 -1.52
C LEU A 182 15.43 12.60 -2.87
N PRO A 183 14.10 12.43 -2.99
CA PRO A 183 13.33 13.01 -4.11
C PRO A 183 13.60 14.52 -4.26
N PRO A 184 13.55 15.08 -5.48
CA PRO A 184 13.93 16.47 -5.74
C PRO A 184 13.04 17.52 -5.04
N TYR A 185 11.85 17.13 -4.61
CA TYR A 185 10.92 18.00 -3.86
C TYR A 185 11.12 17.93 -2.33
N TYR A 186 12.14 17.22 -1.86
CA TYR A 186 12.56 17.28 -0.45
C TYR A 186 13.85 18.10 -0.32
N PRO A 187 13.88 19.09 0.57
CA PRO A 187 15.09 19.85 0.82
C PRO A 187 16.20 18.95 1.42
N ASN A 188 17.44 19.36 1.21
CA ASN A 188 18.58 18.67 1.79
C ASN A 188 18.70 19.01 3.29
N ASP A 189 17.82 18.46 4.10
CA ASP A 189 17.72 18.71 5.53
C ASP A 189 18.17 17.47 6.33
N PRO A 190 18.90 17.62 7.45
CA PRO A 190 19.40 16.51 8.25
C PRO A 190 18.30 15.60 8.81
N ILE A 191 17.13 16.14 9.17
CA ILE A 191 16.00 15.36 9.69
C ILE A 191 15.39 14.52 8.57
N LEU A 192 15.22 15.10 7.38
CA LEU A 192 14.69 14.39 6.22
C LEU A 192 15.63 13.24 5.80
N ARG A 193 16.94 13.50 5.77
CA ARG A 193 17.94 12.46 5.47
C ARG A 193 17.94 11.36 6.52
N LYS A 194 17.82 11.71 7.80
CA LYS A 194 17.73 10.75 8.90
C LYS A 194 16.48 9.87 8.78
N ASP A 195 15.32 10.46 8.49
CA ASP A 195 14.09 9.68 8.27
C ASP A 195 14.24 8.74 7.09
N TRP A 196 14.83 9.22 5.97
CA TRP A 196 15.01 8.41 4.77
C TRP A 196 15.98 7.25 5.00
N SER A 197 17.12 7.49 5.62
CA SER A 197 18.08 6.43 5.94
C SER A 197 17.47 5.37 6.87
N THR A 198 16.71 5.79 7.87
CA THR A 198 16.01 4.90 8.80
C THR A 198 14.88 4.10 8.08
N TYR A 199 14.26 4.71 7.07
CA TYR A 199 13.34 3.98 6.20
C TYR A 199 14.07 2.90 5.39
N LEU A 200 15.21 3.19 4.79
CA LEU A 200 16.01 2.21 4.07
C LEU A 200 16.47 1.07 4.99
N ASP A 201 16.85 1.37 6.21
CA ASP A 201 17.13 0.34 7.22
C ASP A 201 15.92 -0.55 7.50
N SER A 202 14.71 0.01 7.50
CA SER A 202 13.50 -0.81 7.67
C SER A 202 13.21 -1.71 6.48
N VAL A 203 13.69 -1.35 5.28
CA VAL A 203 13.67 -2.23 4.10
C VAL A 203 14.64 -3.40 4.29
N ARG A 204 15.88 -3.13 4.75
CA ARG A 204 16.89 -4.16 5.05
C ARG A 204 16.42 -5.14 6.12
N VAL A 205 15.78 -4.64 7.18
CA VAL A 205 15.18 -5.50 8.22
C VAL A 205 14.05 -6.36 7.66
N THR A 206 13.26 -5.80 6.73
CA THR A 206 12.20 -6.59 6.06
C THR A 206 12.81 -7.69 5.21
N ASP A 207 13.87 -7.41 4.46
CA ASP A 207 14.61 -8.41 3.70
C ASP A 207 15.14 -9.53 4.60
N HIS A 208 15.74 -9.17 5.75
CA HIS A 208 16.19 -10.16 6.74
C HIS A 208 15.04 -11.05 7.21
N HIS A 209 13.88 -10.48 7.52
CA HIS A 209 12.72 -11.27 7.96
C HIS A 209 12.17 -12.16 6.85
N VAL A 210 12.19 -11.72 5.59
CA VAL A 210 11.85 -12.56 4.44
C VAL A 210 12.81 -13.75 4.38
N GLY A 211 14.11 -13.51 4.55
CA GLY A 211 15.12 -14.57 4.61
C GLY A 211 14.80 -15.64 5.67
N LEU A 212 14.41 -15.22 6.88
CA LEU A 212 14.02 -16.14 7.96
C LEU A 212 12.79 -16.99 7.60
N VAL A 213 11.80 -16.41 6.94
CA VAL A 213 10.62 -17.16 6.47
C VAL A 213 11.00 -18.19 5.40
N LEU A 214 11.83 -17.78 4.42
CA LEU A 214 12.31 -18.69 3.37
C LEU A 214 13.16 -19.82 3.92
N ASP A 215 14.03 -19.53 4.89
CA ASP A 215 14.84 -20.54 5.58
C ASP A 215 13.99 -21.53 6.39
N ARG A 216 12.91 -21.03 7.00
CA ARG A 216 11.93 -21.91 7.67
C ARG A 216 11.25 -22.85 6.69
N LEU A 217 10.73 -22.33 5.57
CA LEU A 217 10.12 -23.16 4.51
C LEU A 217 11.11 -24.22 3.99
N ARG A 218 12.38 -23.86 3.85
CA ARG A 218 13.44 -24.79 3.41
C ARG A 218 13.69 -25.89 4.45
N ARG A 219 13.82 -25.54 5.74
CA ARG A 219 14.01 -26.51 6.84
C ARG A 219 12.83 -27.47 6.98
N GLU A 220 11.61 -27.01 6.70
CA GLU A 220 10.38 -27.80 6.75
C GLU A 220 10.11 -28.56 5.43
N HIS A 221 11.03 -28.52 4.45
CA HIS A 221 10.88 -29.13 3.11
C HIS A 221 9.62 -28.70 2.34
N LEU A 222 9.23 -27.45 2.53
CA LEU A 222 8.04 -26.85 1.91
C LEU A 222 8.37 -25.90 0.76
N LEU A 223 9.58 -25.36 0.72
CA LEU A 223 9.97 -24.27 -0.21
C LEU A 223 9.74 -24.65 -1.67
N GLU A 224 10.14 -25.86 -2.07
CA GLU A 224 10.09 -26.31 -3.47
C GLU A 224 8.64 -26.54 -3.98
N ASN A 225 7.68 -26.66 -3.07
CA ASN A 225 6.26 -26.86 -3.42
C ASN A 225 5.37 -25.72 -2.90
N THR A 226 5.93 -24.54 -2.75
CA THR A 226 5.20 -23.35 -2.30
C THR A 226 5.35 -22.23 -3.30
N LEU A 227 4.23 -21.70 -3.81
CA LEU A 227 4.23 -20.43 -4.51
C LEU A 227 4.40 -19.30 -3.49
N ILE A 228 5.39 -18.45 -3.69
CA ILE A 228 5.72 -17.31 -2.84
C ILE A 228 5.48 -16.04 -3.64
N LEU A 229 4.62 -15.16 -3.13
CA LEU A 229 4.35 -13.84 -3.67
C LEU A 229 4.86 -12.80 -2.67
N PHE A 230 5.94 -12.11 -2.99
CA PHE A 230 6.43 -10.99 -2.21
C PHE A 230 5.93 -9.68 -2.81
N PHE A 231 5.26 -8.87 -2.01
CA PHE A 231 4.79 -7.53 -2.39
C PHE A 231 4.57 -6.67 -1.14
N THR A 232 4.24 -5.38 -1.35
CA THR A 232 3.91 -4.46 -0.25
C THR A 232 2.51 -3.88 -0.43
N ASP A 233 1.87 -3.46 0.69
CA ASP A 233 0.49 -2.95 0.68
C ASP A 233 0.37 -1.53 0.08
N HIS A 234 1.42 -0.77 0.07
CA HIS A 234 1.56 0.56 -0.54
C HIS A 234 3.01 1.02 -0.42
N GLY A 235 3.35 2.08 -1.12
CA GLY A 235 4.65 2.70 -1.04
C GLY A 235 4.97 3.37 0.31
N ILE A 236 6.05 4.12 0.34
CA ILE A 236 6.56 4.81 1.53
C ILE A 236 5.51 5.76 2.15
N SER A 237 5.48 5.89 3.47
CA SER A 237 4.53 6.76 4.16
C SER A 237 5.04 8.21 4.35
N HIS A 238 5.69 8.76 3.33
CA HIS A 238 6.16 10.15 3.25
C HIS A 238 5.11 11.08 2.62
N ALA A 239 5.51 12.32 2.30
CA ALA A 239 4.58 13.37 1.88
C ALA A 239 3.75 12.98 0.66
N ARG A 240 4.36 12.47 -0.42
CA ARG A 240 3.68 12.07 -1.67
C ARG A 240 3.46 10.57 -1.81
N GLY A 241 3.93 9.75 -0.88
CA GLY A 241 3.80 8.29 -0.92
C GLY A 241 2.41 7.81 -0.51
N LYS A 242 2.31 7.00 0.54
CA LYS A 242 1.02 6.51 1.06
C LYS A 242 -0.08 7.61 1.05
N GLN A 243 -1.28 7.28 0.61
CA GLN A 243 -2.45 8.15 0.38
C GLN A 243 -2.43 8.94 -0.93
N PHE A 244 -1.41 8.83 -1.78
CA PHE A 244 -1.37 9.49 -3.07
C PHE A 244 -1.15 8.51 -4.21
N LEU A 245 -1.66 8.84 -5.41
CA LEU A 245 -1.61 7.96 -6.58
C LEU A 245 -0.36 8.16 -7.46
N TYR A 246 0.65 8.85 -6.93
CA TYR A 246 1.99 8.89 -7.54
C TYR A 246 2.72 7.54 -7.35
N ASP A 247 3.78 7.32 -8.11
CA ASP A 247 4.60 6.09 -8.02
C ASP A 247 5.14 5.86 -6.62
N GLU A 248 5.51 6.92 -5.89
CA GLU A 248 5.96 6.80 -4.50
C GLU A 248 4.93 6.11 -3.59
N GLY A 249 3.63 6.22 -3.92
CA GLY A 249 2.52 5.61 -3.17
C GLY A 249 2.03 4.28 -3.74
N THR A 250 1.97 4.16 -5.06
CA THR A 250 1.29 3.04 -5.75
C THR A 250 2.23 2.01 -6.37
N HIS A 251 3.43 2.40 -6.81
CA HIS A 251 4.39 1.47 -7.37
C HIS A 251 4.99 0.60 -6.26
N ILE A 252 4.63 -0.66 -6.26
CA ILE A 252 5.04 -1.65 -5.25
C ILE A 252 6.00 -2.68 -5.87
N PRO A 253 6.97 -3.21 -5.11
CA PRO A 253 7.71 -4.37 -5.56
C PRO A 253 6.78 -5.56 -5.65
N PHE A 254 6.97 -6.40 -6.67
CA PHE A 254 6.30 -7.69 -6.79
C PHE A 254 7.26 -8.73 -7.36
N ILE A 255 7.47 -9.81 -6.61
CA ILE A 255 8.29 -10.96 -6.98
C ILE A 255 7.46 -12.23 -6.74
N ALA A 256 7.36 -13.09 -7.75
CA ALA A 256 6.75 -14.40 -7.66
C ALA A 256 7.82 -15.48 -7.82
N SER A 257 7.83 -16.49 -6.94
CA SER A 257 8.77 -17.62 -7.00
C SER A 257 8.08 -18.90 -6.54
N GLY A 258 8.39 -20.03 -7.15
CA GLY A 258 7.82 -21.33 -6.79
C GLY A 258 7.59 -22.22 -8.00
N PRO A 259 6.79 -23.29 -7.84
CA PRO A 259 6.48 -24.21 -8.94
C PRO A 259 5.89 -23.49 -10.15
N ASN A 260 6.37 -23.84 -11.33
CA ASN A 260 5.94 -23.29 -12.63
C ASN A 260 6.20 -21.78 -12.83
N ILE A 261 6.97 -21.13 -11.95
CA ILE A 261 7.41 -19.74 -12.13
C ILE A 261 8.78 -19.74 -12.78
N ALA A 262 8.95 -18.96 -13.87
CA ALA A 262 10.21 -18.82 -14.56
C ALA A 262 11.27 -18.15 -13.65
N LYS A 263 12.50 -18.66 -13.69
CA LYS A 263 13.61 -18.13 -12.89
C LYS A 263 14.32 -17.01 -13.63
N SER A 264 14.80 -16.03 -12.87
CA SER A 264 15.54 -14.86 -13.37
C SER A 264 14.79 -14.07 -14.45
N GLU A 265 13.47 -14.20 -14.50
CA GLU A 265 12.64 -13.47 -15.46
C GLU A 265 12.33 -12.06 -14.95
N ILE A 266 12.35 -11.10 -15.86
CA ILE A 266 11.97 -9.72 -15.61
C ILE A 266 10.78 -9.38 -16.50
N ARG A 267 9.62 -9.15 -15.89
CA ARG A 267 8.41 -8.71 -16.58
C ARG A 267 8.20 -7.21 -16.43
N THR A 268 7.78 -6.58 -17.54
CA THR A 268 7.58 -5.13 -17.65
C THR A 268 6.13 -4.75 -17.94
N ASP A 269 5.25 -5.72 -18.03
CA ASP A 269 3.81 -5.52 -18.20
C ASP A 269 3.19 -4.87 -16.94
N LEU A 270 2.07 -4.23 -17.15
CA LEU A 270 1.30 -3.58 -16.09
C LEU A 270 0.53 -4.62 -15.27
N VAL A 271 0.74 -4.62 -13.95
CA VAL A 271 0.09 -5.56 -13.02
C VAL A 271 -0.54 -4.79 -11.87
N GLU A 272 -1.72 -5.22 -11.45
CA GLU A 272 -2.40 -4.70 -10.26
C GLU A 272 -2.40 -5.74 -9.13
N HIS A 273 -2.35 -5.29 -7.89
CA HIS A 273 -2.32 -6.21 -6.75
C HIS A 273 -3.59 -7.06 -6.61
N ILE A 274 -4.71 -6.70 -7.21
CA ILE A 274 -5.92 -7.54 -7.27
C ILE A 274 -5.71 -8.81 -8.08
N ASP A 275 -4.73 -8.83 -8.99
CA ASP A 275 -4.34 -9.99 -9.79
C ASP A 275 -3.75 -11.12 -8.92
N PHE A 276 -3.17 -10.76 -7.77
CA PHE A 276 -2.54 -11.73 -6.87
C PHE A 276 -3.54 -12.73 -6.29
N ALA A 277 -4.82 -12.35 -6.18
CA ALA A 277 -5.89 -13.25 -5.74
C ALA A 277 -6.18 -14.33 -6.79
N ALA A 278 -6.40 -13.93 -8.06
CA ALA A 278 -6.65 -14.86 -9.15
C ALA A 278 -5.46 -15.79 -9.40
N LEU A 279 -4.24 -15.23 -9.41
CA LEU A 279 -2.99 -15.97 -9.50
C LEU A 279 -2.88 -17.03 -8.40
N SER A 280 -3.17 -16.66 -7.14
CA SER A 280 -3.09 -17.57 -6.00
C SER A 280 -4.06 -18.75 -6.14
N LEU A 281 -5.29 -18.50 -6.59
CA LEU A 281 -6.29 -19.56 -6.82
C LEU A 281 -5.87 -20.49 -7.95
N ARG A 282 -5.44 -19.95 -9.09
CA ARG A 282 -4.99 -20.75 -10.23
C ARG A 282 -3.79 -21.63 -9.90
N ALA A 283 -2.82 -21.11 -9.16
CA ALA A 283 -1.68 -21.90 -8.70
C ALA A 283 -2.10 -23.08 -7.80
N ALA A 284 -3.22 -22.97 -7.11
CA ALA A 284 -3.83 -24.02 -6.30
C ALA A 284 -4.74 -24.96 -7.10
N GLY A 285 -4.89 -24.77 -8.42
CA GLY A 285 -5.82 -25.50 -9.26
C GLY A 285 -7.30 -25.11 -9.07
N ILE A 286 -7.54 -23.97 -8.42
CA ILE A 286 -8.89 -23.44 -8.15
C ILE A 286 -9.25 -22.44 -9.25
N THR A 287 -10.41 -22.58 -9.86
CA THR A 287 -10.89 -21.60 -10.85
C THR A 287 -11.32 -20.30 -10.13
N PRO A 288 -10.73 -19.14 -10.49
CA PRO A 288 -11.19 -17.88 -9.95
C PRO A 288 -12.67 -17.64 -10.24
N PRO A 289 -13.46 -17.17 -9.26
CA PRO A 289 -14.87 -16.84 -9.47
C PRO A 289 -15.05 -15.75 -10.54
N SER A 290 -16.16 -15.79 -11.29
CA SER A 290 -16.43 -14.84 -12.39
C SER A 290 -16.62 -13.38 -11.95
N TRP A 291 -16.91 -13.13 -10.66
CA TRP A 291 -17.01 -11.78 -10.11
C TRP A 291 -15.63 -11.14 -9.80
N MET A 292 -14.55 -11.95 -9.76
CA MET A 292 -13.20 -11.45 -9.49
C MET A 292 -12.72 -10.59 -10.67
N GLN A 293 -12.21 -9.39 -10.37
CA GLN A 293 -11.72 -8.44 -11.38
C GLN A 293 -10.22 -8.60 -11.66
N GLY A 294 -9.49 -9.17 -10.71
CA GLY A 294 -8.11 -9.57 -10.92
C GLY A 294 -8.00 -10.78 -11.85
N VAL A 295 -6.89 -10.89 -12.56
CA VAL A 295 -6.63 -11.95 -13.57
C VAL A 295 -5.38 -12.77 -13.21
N ASP A 296 -5.30 -14.00 -13.70
CA ASP A 296 -4.09 -14.80 -13.59
C ASP A 296 -3.06 -14.35 -14.63
N ILE A 297 -2.07 -13.59 -14.18
CA ILE A 297 -1.01 -13.03 -15.02
C ILE A 297 0.03 -14.06 -15.49
N PHE A 298 -0.06 -15.32 -15.05
CA PHE A 298 0.78 -16.44 -15.53
C PHE A 298 0.00 -17.42 -16.41
N SER A 299 -1.29 -17.15 -16.69
CA SER A 299 -2.05 -17.95 -17.65
C SER A 299 -1.42 -17.88 -19.04
N THR A 300 -1.49 -19.00 -19.77
CA THR A 300 -1.10 -19.04 -21.19
C THR A 300 -1.93 -18.11 -22.07
N ASP A 301 -3.15 -17.81 -21.65
CA ASP A 301 -4.10 -16.95 -22.37
C ASP A 301 -4.08 -15.51 -21.84
N TYR A 302 -3.09 -15.16 -20.98
CA TYR A 302 -3.00 -13.82 -20.43
C TYR A 302 -2.57 -12.81 -21.49
N GLU A 303 -3.40 -11.79 -21.68
CA GLU A 303 -3.08 -10.61 -22.48
C GLU A 303 -2.61 -9.47 -21.55
N PRO A 304 -1.42 -8.87 -21.76
CA PRO A 304 -0.94 -7.75 -20.95
C PRO A 304 -1.95 -6.59 -20.91
N LYS A 305 -2.19 -6.07 -19.73
CA LYS A 305 -3.13 -4.96 -19.54
C LYS A 305 -2.65 -3.72 -20.26
N ALA A 306 -3.52 -3.09 -21.05
CA ALA A 306 -3.25 -1.78 -21.67
C ALA A 306 -3.19 -0.65 -20.63
N ALA A 307 -3.92 -0.79 -19.51
CA ALA A 307 -3.97 0.19 -18.43
C ALA A 307 -4.20 -0.48 -17.08
N VAL A 308 -3.76 0.21 -16.00
CA VAL A 308 -4.05 -0.12 -14.60
C VAL A 308 -4.57 1.11 -13.87
N TYR A 309 -5.37 0.90 -12.82
CA TYR A 309 -6.15 1.95 -12.20
C TYR A 309 -5.90 2.10 -10.71
N GLY A 310 -6.11 3.32 -10.22
CA GLY A 310 -5.94 3.62 -8.81
C GLY A 310 -7.03 4.53 -8.28
N ALA A 311 -7.40 4.32 -7.02
CA ALA A 311 -8.37 5.14 -6.32
C ALA A 311 -7.92 5.45 -4.90
N ARG A 312 -8.11 6.70 -4.48
CA ARG A 312 -7.92 7.14 -3.11
C ARG A 312 -9.11 7.99 -2.69
N ASP A 313 -9.67 7.64 -1.56
CA ASP A 313 -10.77 8.35 -0.91
C ASP A 313 -10.40 8.73 0.54
N ARG A 314 -11.32 8.84 1.46
CA ARG A 314 -11.00 9.19 2.85
C ARG A 314 -9.95 8.27 3.47
N CYS A 315 -9.00 8.86 4.19
CA CYS A 315 -8.02 8.12 4.99
C CYS A 315 -7.96 8.69 6.42
N GLY A 316 -8.58 7.98 7.35
CA GLY A 316 -8.88 8.53 8.67
C GLY A 316 -9.84 9.72 8.52
N GLU A 317 -9.52 10.86 9.13
CA GLU A 317 -10.30 12.09 8.98
C GLU A 317 -10.03 12.86 7.67
N ALA A 318 -9.00 12.47 6.91
CA ALA A 318 -8.62 13.19 5.69
C ALA A 318 -9.50 12.78 4.49
N ALA A 319 -10.63 13.44 4.35
CA ALA A 319 -11.56 13.24 3.23
C ALA A 319 -10.99 13.76 1.92
N ASP A 320 -11.00 12.92 0.88
CA ASP A 320 -10.55 13.24 -0.46
C ASP A 320 -11.21 12.32 -1.50
N ARG A 321 -11.02 12.61 -2.78
CA ARG A 321 -11.34 11.72 -3.89
C ARG A 321 -10.36 11.94 -5.02
N ILE A 322 -9.57 10.91 -5.32
CA ILE A 322 -8.60 10.91 -6.41
C ILE A 322 -8.75 9.61 -7.20
N ARG A 323 -8.64 9.68 -8.51
CA ARG A 323 -8.62 8.51 -9.41
C ARG A 323 -7.45 8.64 -10.35
N SER A 324 -6.89 7.51 -10.78
CA SER A 324 -5.82 7.50 -11.76
C SER A 324 -5.97 6.37 -12.76
N VAL A 325 -5.43 6.57 -13.93
CA VAL A 325 -5.16 5.54 -14.93
C VAL A 325 -3.71 5.65 -15.37
N ARG A 326 -3.07 4.50 -15.48
CA ARG A 326 -1.70 4.37 -15.95
C ARG A 326 -1.67 3.45 -17.16
N THR A 327 -1.12 3.95 -18.24
CA THR A 327 -0.78 3.18 -19.44
C THR A 327 0.70 2.86 -19.48
N GLU A 328 1.21 2.34 -20.59
CA GLU A 328 2.64 2.05 -20.73
C GLU A 328 3.51 3.29 -20.50
N ASP A 329 3.15 4.43 -21.08
CA ASP A 329 3.99 5.63 -21.09
C ASP A 329 3.53 6.75 -20.16
N TYR A 330 2.25 6.78 -19.74
CA TYR A 330 1.70 7.90 -19.02
C TYR A 330 0.95 7.50 -17.74
N LEU A 331 1.03 8.37 -16.75
CA LEU A 331 0.15 8.38 -15.58
C LEU A 331 -0.74 9.61 -15.65
N TYR A 332 -2.05 9.40 -15.67
CA TYR A 332 -3.05 10.45 -15.51
C TYR A 332 -3.71 10.36 -14.15
N ILE A 333 -3.85 11.51 -13.46
CA ILE A 333 -4.50 11.62 -12.15
C ILE A 333 -5.60 12.68 -12.25
N LYS A 334 -6.81 12.34 -11.76
CA LYS A 334 -7.93 13.27 -11.58
C LYS A 334 -8.16 13.53 -10.10
N ASN A 335 -8.05 14.80 -9.72
CA ASN A 335 -8.35 15.31 -8.39
C ASN A 335 -9.76 15.91 -8.37
N PHE A 336 -10.68 15.34 -7.60
CA PHE A 336 -12.08 15.80 -7.55
C PHE A 336 -12.26 17.00 -6.62
N TYR A 337 -11.29 17.27 -5.73
CA TYR A 337 -11.28 18.43 -4.85
C TYR A 337 -10.02 19.29 -5.08
N PRO A 338 -9.90 19.95 -6.26
CA PRO A 338 -8.70 20.69 -6.64
C PRO A 338 -8.46 21.93 -5.76
N ASN A 339 -9.51 22.49 -5.15
CA ASN A 339 -9.43 23.64 -4.26
C ASN A 339 -8.83 23.33 -2.86
N ARG A 340 -8.39 22.08 -2.63
CA ARG A 340 -7.68 21.66 -1.43
C ARG A 340 -6.18 21.54 -1.71
N PRO A 341 -5.31 21.80 -0.71
CA PRO A 341 -3.87 21.57 -0.87
C PRO A 341 -3.55 20.08 -1.02
N LEU A 342 -2.35 19.74 -1.54
CA LEU A 342 -1.87 18.37 -1.59
C LEU A 342 -1.69 17.81 -0.16
N LEU A 343 -0.91 18.49 0.67
CA LEU A 343 -0.67 18.10 2.06
C LEU A 343 -1.78 18.61 2.99
N MET A 344 -2.95 18.02 2.86
CA MET A 344 -4.09 18.30 3.74
C MET A 344 -3.78 17.94 5.21
N PRO A 345 -4.50 18.52 6.19
CA PRO A 345 -4.42 18.11 7.59
C PRO A 345 -4.70 16.61 7.73
N SER A 346 -3.78 15.89 8.37
CA SER A 346 -3.93 14.45 8.59
C SER A 346 -3.17 14.05 9.85
N SER A 347 -3.88 13.62 10.89
CA SER A 347 -3.28 13.18 12.14
C SER A 347 -2.21 12.09 11.90
N TYR A 348 -2.45 11.19 10.98
CA TYR A 348 -1.50 10.14 10.64
C TYR A 348 -0.22 10.68 9.98
N LYS A 349 -0.33 11.58 9.01
CA LYS A 349 0.84 12.16 8.32
C LYS A 349 1.57 13.16 9.23
N ASP A 350 0.85 14.05 9.86
CA ASP A 350 1.39 15.11 10.70
C ASP A 350 2.04 14.59 12.00
N SER A 351 1.81 13.32 12.35
CA SER A 351 2.56 12.65 13.42
C SER A 351 3.98 12.25 13.02
N LYS A 352 4.37 12.33 11.76
CA LYS A 352 5.69 11.92 11.26
C LYS A 352 6.69 13.08 11.35
N LEU A 353 7.89 12.79 11.86
CA LEU A 353 8.94 13.79 12.04
C LEU A 353 9.29 14.49 10.71
N ILE A 354 9.36 13.75 9.62
CA ILE A 354 9.60 14.31 8.29
C ILE A 354 8.53 15.34 7.89
N LEU A 355 7.26 15.08 8.18
CA LEU A 355 6.15 15.99 7.83
C LEU A 355 6.14 17.22 8.74
N GLN A 356 6.44 17.05 10.03
CA GLN A 356 6.61 18.16 10.96
C GLN A 356 7.72 19.09 10.48
N ARG A 357 8.89 18.53 10.15
CA ARG A 357 10.01 19.30 9.64
C ARG A 357 9.71 20.04 8.33
N LEU A 358 9.03 19.39 7.38
CA LEU A 358 8.60 20.04 6.14
C LEU A 358 7.65 21.23 6.42
N ARG A 359 6.72 21.09 7.38
CA ARG A 359 5.83 22.20 7.76
C ARG A 359 6.58 23.35 8.45
N GLU A 360 7.58 23.04 9.30
CA GLU A 360 8.46 24.05 9.91
C GLU A 360 9.21 24.83 8.84
N LEU A 361 9.88 24.13 7.91
CA LEU A 361 10.62 24.75 6.80
C LEU A 361 9.70 25.59 5.89
N HIS A 362 8.45 25.16 5.71
CA HIS A 362 7.47 25.97 4.99
C HIS A 362 7.10 27.26 5.75
N GLN A 363 6.86 27.17 7.06
CA GLN A 363 6.51 28.31 7.90
C GLN A 363 7.63 29.33 8.01
N SER A 364 8.88 28.86 8.11
CA SER A 364 10.09 29.71 8.14
C SER A 364 10.52 30.23 6.76
N ASN A 365 9.78 29.84 5.69
CA ASN A 365 10.08 30.20 4.30
C ASN A 365 11.40 29.67 3.74
N GLU A 366 11.91 28.56 4.30
CA GLU A 366 13.19 27.94 3.93
C GLU A 366 13.09 26.91 2.79
N LEU A 367 11.87 26.55 2.35
CA LEU A 367 11.69 25.64 1.22
C LEU A 367 12.03 26.33 -0.11
N ASP A 368 12.64 25.58 -1.02
CA ASP A 368 12.84 26.01 -2.41
C ASP A 368 11.51 26.11 -3.20
N LYS A 369 11.61 26.65 -4.41
CA LYS A 369 10.44 26.87 -5.29
C LYS A 369 9.72 25.56 -5.64
N LEU A 370 10.47 24.49 -5.93
CA LEU A 370 9.90 23.19 -6.29
C LEU A 370 9.17 22.56 -5.11
N SER A 371 9.81 22.50 -3.95
CA SER A 371 9.21 21.96 -2.72
C SER A 371 7.92 22.69 -2.35
N LYS A 372 7.90 24.03 -2.44
CA LYS A 372 6.70 24.85 -2.20
C LYS A 372 5.60 24.52 -3.19
N ALA A 373 5.93 24.50 -4.49
CA ALA A 373 4.94 24.26 -5.55
C ALA A 373 4.32 22.85 -5.47
N ILE A 374 5.14 21.83 -5.21
CA ILE A 374 4.70 20.43 -5.17
C ILE A 374 3.97 20.08 -3.87
N LEU A 375 4.47 20.54 -2.71
CA LEU A 375 4.00 20.06 -1.41
C LEU A 375 3.04 21.03 -0.70
N PHE A 376 3.20 22.35 -0.91
CA PHE A 376 2.53 23.35 -0.11
C PHE A 376 1.73 24.39 -0.91
N ALA A 377 1.49 24.14 -2.20
CA ALA A 377 0.53 24.97 -2.95
C ALA A 377 -0.83 24.96 -2.24
N PRO A 378 -1.54 26.10 -2.16
CA PRO A 378 -2.83 26.20 -1.46
C PRO A 378 -3.95 25.39 -2.14
N THR A 379 -3.77 25.10 -3.42
CA THR A 379 -4.63 24.28 -4.26
C THR A 379 -3.77 23.29 -5.04
N ARG A 380 -4.38 22.29 -5.65
CA ARG A 380 -3.70 21.32 -6.52
C ARG A 380 -4.35 21.31 -7.90
N PRO A 381 -3.67 20.85 -8.96
CA PRO A 381 -4.27 20.70 -10.27
C PRO A 381 -5.51 19.80 -10.21
N SER A 382 -6.54 20.13 -11.00
CA SER A 382 -7.71 19.25 -11.18
C SER A 382 -7.32 17.97 -11.93
N GLU A 383 -6.34 18.09 -12.82
CA GLU A 383 -5.82 17.00 -13.65
C GLU A 383 -4.30 17.07 -13.70
N GLU A 384 -3.69 15.89 -13.71
CA GLU A 384 -2.25 15.75 -13.79
C GLU A 384 -1.93 14.66 -14.83
N LEU A 385 -0.92 14.91 -15.68
CA LEU A 385 -0.42 13.97 -16.66
C LEU A 385 1.12 13.91 -16.56
N TYR A 386 1.67 12.72 -16.38
CA TYR A 386 3.10 12.55 -16.23
C TYR A 386 3.62 11.47 -17.17
N ARG A 387 4.79 11.68 -17.75
CA ARG A 387 5.45 10.72 -18.61
C ARG A 387 6.33 9.76 -17.82
N TYR A 388 6.03 8.47 -17.87
CA TYR A 388 6.61 7.46 -16.96
C TYR A 388 8.14 7.41 -17.02
N LYS A 389 8.73 7.29 -18.22
CA LYS A 389 10.19 7.08 -18.37
C LYS A 389 11.03 8.34 -18.13
N GLU A 390 10.44 9.51 -18.35
CA GLU A 390 11.16 10.80 -18.36
C GLU A 390 10.98 11.58 -17.05
N ASP A 391 9.93 11.29 -16.30
CA ASP A 391 9.61 11.99 -15.05
C ASP A 391 9.37 11.01 -13.89
N ARG A 392 10.44 10.35 -13.47
CA ARG A 392 10.43 9.37 -12.36
C ARG A 392 9.71 9.90 -11.10
N TRP A 393 9.78 11.20 -10.86
CA TRP A 393 9.28 11.81 -9.64
C TRP A 393 7.92 12.50 -9.80
N GLN A 394 7.31 12.45 -11.00
CA GLN A 394 6.05 13.10 -11.32
C GLN A 394 6.03 14.56 -10.85
N VAL A 395 6.99 15.36 -11.30
CA VAL A 395 7.14 16.79 -10.97
C VAL A 395 6.79 17.70 -12.14
N ASN A 396 6.76 17.18 -13.36
CA ASN A 396 6.43 17.93 -14.57
C ASN A 396 5.04 17.56 -15.07
N ASN A 397 4.02 18.30 -14.62
CA ASN A 397 2.63 18.06 -15.03
C ASN A 397 2.38 18.57 -16.46
N LEU A 398 2.08 17.66 -17.38
CA LEU A 398 1.83 17.90 -18.80
C LEU A 398 0.34 18.15 -19.12
N ALA A 399 -0.56 18.17 -18.14
CA ALA A 399 -2.01 18.29 -18.38
C ALA A 399 -2.43 19.62 -19.06
N ASN A 400 -1.60 20.65 -18.96
CA ASN A 400 -1.83 21.96 -19.64
C ASN A 400 -0.96 22.15 -20.88
N ASP A 401 -0.23 21.14 -21.32
CA ASP A 401 0.58 21.19 -22.54
C ASP A 401 -0.27 20.81 -23.76
N GLU A 402 -0.49 21.75 -24.66
CA GLU A 402 -1.29 21.55 -25.87
C GLU A 402 -0.77 20.38 -26.74
N SER A 403 0.53 20.12 -26.74
CA SER A 403 1.11 18.99 -27.47
C SER A 403 0.69 17.62 -26.92
N HIS A 404 0.22 17.57 -25.68
CA HIS A 404 -0.25 16.37 -24.98
C HIS A 404 -1.77 16.25 -24.87
N LYS A 405 -2.53 17.19 -25.46
CA LYS A 405 -3.99 17.23 -25.36
C LYS A 405 -4.68 15.94 -25.81
N GLY A 406 -4.26 15.37 -26.94
CA GLY A 406 -4.83 14.12 -27.43
C GLY A 406 -4.60 12.94 -26.47
N ILE A 407 -3.43 12.88 -25.84
CA ILE A 407 -3.09 11.86 -24.83
C ILE A 407 -3.93 12.08 -23.56
N LEU A 408 -4.07 13.32 -23.11
CA LEU A 408 -4.88 13.67 -21.96
C LEU A 408 -6.35 13.25 -22.17
N ASP A 409 -6.92 13.55 -23.36
CA ASP A 409 -8.29 13.19 -23.70
C ASP A 409 -8.50 11.65 -23.74
N GLN A 410 -7.55 10.90 -24.27
CA GLN A 410 -7.60 9.44 -24.25
C GLN A 410 -7.61 8.91 -22.80
N HIS A 411 -6.79 9.44 -21.91
CA HIS A 411 -6.74 9.01 -20.51
C HIS A 411 -8.00 9.41 -19.73
N ARG A 412 -8.63 10.54 -20.07
CA ARG A 412 -9.95 10.91 -19.53
C ARG A 412 -11.02 9.88 -19.89
N VAL A 413 -11.01 9.41 -21.15
CA VAL A 413 -11.93 8.37 -21.61
C VAL A 413 -11.68 7.07 -20.86
N LEU A 414 -10.44 6.54 -20.86
CA LEU A 414 -10.08 5.31 -20.14
C LEU A 414 -10.51 5.34 -18.67
N LEU A 415 -10.24 6.46 -17.98
CA LEU A 415 -10.61 6.57 -16.57
C LEU A 415 -12.12 6.62 -16.39
N SER A 416 -12.86 7.31 -17.28
CA SER A 416 -14.31 7.42 -17.20
C SER A 416 -14.99 6.07 -17.46
N GLU A 417 -14.51 5.33 -18.44
CA GLU A 417 -14.98 3.96 -18.73
C GLU A 417 -14.77 3.04 -17.54
N TRP A 418 -13.56 3.02 -16.96
CA TRP A 418 -13.27 2.22 -15.77
C TRP A 418 -14.18 2.56 -14.57
N ILE A 419 -14.46 3.86 -14.33
CA ILE A 419 -15.37 4.30 -13.26
C ILE A 419 -16.78 3.72 -13.47
N ILE A 420 -17.26 3.72 -14.72
CA ILE A 420 -18.58 3.20 -15.08
C ILE A 420 -18.61 1.66 -14.98
N GLU A 421 -17.67 0.99 -15.61
CA GLU A 421 -17.60 -0.48 -15.69
C GLU A 421 -17.44 -1.12 -14.30
N THR A 422 -16.61 -0.53 -13.47
CA THR A 422 -16.37 -1.02 -12.10
C THR A 422 -17.44 -0.58 -11.10
N LYS A 423 -18.41 0.24 -11.52
CA LYS A 423 -19.46 0.80 -10.67
C LYS A 423 -18.87 1.50 -9.43
N ASP A 424 -17.83 2.34 -9.67
CA ASP A 424 -17.18 3.10 -8.61
C ASP A 424 -18.23 3.86 -7.76
N GLN A 425 -18.32 3.54 -6.47
CA GLN A 425 -19.34 4.08 -5.59
C GLN A 425 -19.09 5.55 -5.19
N GLY A 426 -17.94 6.11 -5.55
CA GLY A 426 -17.65 7.53 -5.35
C GLY A 426 -17.37 7.92 -3.90
N SER A 427 -17.69 9.17 -3.56
CA SER A 427 -17.49 9.70 -2.22
C SER A 427 -18.58 9.24 -1.26
N GLU A 428 -18.23 9.04 0.00
CA GLU A 428 -19.23 8.84 1.06
C GLU A 428 -20.08 10.11 1.28
N SER A 429 -21.25 9.94 1.87
CA SER A 429 -22.09 11.08 2.25
C SER A 429 -21.48 11.86 3.44
N ARG A 430 -21.91 13.10 3.61
CA ARG A 430 -21.48 13.95 4.73
C ARG A 430 -21.86 13.31 6.08
N GLU A 431 -23.01 12.66 6.17
CA GLU A 431 -23.49 11.97 7.37
C GLU A 431 -22.60 10.79 7.73
N ILE A 432 -22.23 9.96 6.76
CA ILE A 432 -21.30 8.84 6.96
C ILE A 432 -19.94 9.36 7.41
N TYR A 433 -19.41 10.40 6.75
CA TYR A 433 -18.15 11.03 7.17
C TYR A 433 -18.18 11.47 8.65
N ILE A 434 -19.26 12.12 9.07
CA ILE A 434 -19.43 12.59 10.45
C ILE A 434 -19.45 11.39 11.41
N THR A 435 -20.32 10.42 11.18
CA THR A 435 -20.48 9.24 12.05
C THR A 435 -19.16 8.48 12.21
N GLU A 436 -18.51 8.14 11.11
CA GLU A 436 -17.25 7.38 11.13
C GLU A 436 -16.11 8.16 11.79
N THR A 437 -16.04 9.48 11.59
CA THR A 437 -15.00 10.32 12.20
C THR A 437 -15.26 10.53 13.70
N GLU A 438 -16.51 10.70 14.10
CA GLU A 438 -16.87 10.80 15.53
C GLU A 438 -16.58 9.50 16.28
N ASP A 439 -16.86 8.34 15.69
CA ASP A 439 -16.55 7.06 16.30
C ASP A 439 -15.03 6.85 16.41
N GLN A 440 -14.26 7.30 15.42
CA GLN A 440 -12.80 7.35 15.52
C GLN A 440 -12.34 8.26 16.66
N ILE A 441 -12.96 9.41 16.84
CA ILE A 441 -12.67 10.36 17.92
C ILE A 441 -13.03 9.74 19.29
N LYS A 442 -14.21 9.12 19.41
CA LYS A 442 -14.68 8.45 20.65
C LYS A 442 -13.73 7.32 21.06
N SER A 443 -13.28 6.49 20.11
CA SER A 443 -12.39 5.36 20.36
C SER A 443 -10.93 5.77 20.63
N THR A 444 -10.53 7.01 20.33
CA THR A 444 -9.17 7.50 20.51
C THR A 444 -8.89 7.83 21.98
N ARG A 445 -7.97 7.10 22.62
CA ARG A 445 -7.61 7.28 24.05
C ARG A 445 -6.69 8.46 24.31
N ASN A 446 -5.77 8.75 23.39
CA ASN A 446 -4.80 9.85 23.55
C ASN A 446 -5.46 11.19 23.33
N ALA A 447 -5.48 12.05 24.34
CA ALA A 447 -6.14 13.35 24.32
C ALA A 447 -5.60 14.31 23.26
N ALA A 448 -4.30 14.33 23.04
CA ALA A 448 -3.68 15.19 22.02
C ALA A 448 -4.10 14.74 20.62
N THR A 449 -4.05 13.43 20.33
CA THR A 449 -4.51 12.86 19.07
C THR A 449 -6.00 13.13 18.85
N LYS A 450 -6.82 13.01 19.90
CA LYS A 450 -8.26 13.30 19.86
C LYS A 450 -8.53 14.76 19.46
N ALA A 451 -7.78 15.70 20.04
CA ALA A 451 -7.90 17.13 19.72
C ALA A 451 -7.52 17.41 18.26
N ILE A 452 -6.49 16.74 17.73
CA ILE A 452 -6.09 16.84 16.31
C ILE A 452 -7.23 16.33 15.39
N TYR A 453 -7.82 15.19 15.68
CA TYR A 453 -8.95 14.67 14.90
C TYR A 453 -10.12 15.65 14.90
N GLN A 454 -10.48 16.20 16.06
CA GLN A 454 -11.57 17.18 16.18
C GLN A 454 -11.28 18.45 15.37
N LYS A 455 -10.05 18.97 15.44
CA LYS A 455 -9.62 20.13 14.65
C LYS A 455 -9.71 19.85 13.15
N ASN A 456 -9.16 18.71 12.72
CA ASN A 456 -9.14 18.33 11.30
C ASN A 456 -10.57 18.12 10.78
N MET A 457 -11.44 17.42 11.51
CA MET A 457 -12.83 17.21 11.16
C MET A 457 -13.56 18.53 10.90
N LYS A 458 -13.40 19.53 11.79
CA LYS A 458 -13.96 20.88 11.59
C LYS A 458 -13.49 21.52 10.27
N THR A 459 -12.22 21.33 9.91
CA THR A 459 -11.66 21.84 8.66
C THR A 459 -12.32 21.17 7.45
N TYR A 460 -12.47 19.84 7.47
CA TYR A 460 -13.08 19.10 6.37
C TYR A 460 -14.56 19.42 6.20
N LEU A 461 -15.31 19.52 7.30
CA LEU A 461 -16.72 19.92 7.27
C LEU A 461 -16.89 21.32 6.66
N ARG A 462 -16.05 22.29 7.07
CA ARG A 462 -16.05 23.61 6.46
C ARG A 462 -15.75 23.55 4.96
N TRP A 463 -14.76 22.76 4.50
CA TRP A 463 -14.46 22.59 3.09
C TRP A 463 -15.64 21.98 2.31
N MET A 464 -16.35 21.01 2.90
CA MET A 464 -17.56 20.46 2.30
C MET A 464 -18.65 21.51 2.17
N ASP A 465 -18.84 22.37 3.18
CA ASP A 465 -19.82 23.45 3.17
C ASP A 465 -19.43 24.56 2.13
N GLU A 466 -18.14 24.76 1.89
CA GLU A 466 -17.59 25.70 0.90
C GLU A 466 -17.53 25.10 -0.54
N GLY A 467 -17.92 23.85 -0.74
CA GLY A 467 -17.83 23.17 -2.03
C GLY A 467 -16.39 22.87 -2.49
N LYS A 468 -15.49 22.78 -1.55
CA LYS A 468 -14.07 22.47 -1.80
C LYS A 468 -13.80 20.99 -1.73
#